data_976cee2df94ccb8a96c8279fa632d63a
#
_entry.id   976cee2df94ccb8a96c8279fa632d63a
#
_cell.length_a   1.000
_cell.length_b   1.000
_cell.length_c   1.000
_cell.angle_alpha   90.00
_cell.angle_beta   90.00
_cell.angle_gamma   90.00
#
_symmetry.space_group_name_H-M   'P 1'
#
loop_
_entity.id
_entity.type
_entity.pdbx_description
1 polymer ?
#
loop_
_entity_poly.entity_id
_entity_poly.type
_entity_poly.pdbx_seq_one_letter_code
_entity_poly.pdbx_strand_id
1 'polypeptide(L)'
;ILSSEILAEINREVVRTIYTTAQKGAEVNVTDPGKFDLDTDSNGRWSVEKFKGLLFQIERDANAIGQKTRRGKGNIIICSADVASALNMAGMLDVGGGTQGGLNVDDTQTTFAGTMGRFKVYVDPYSNNVSANQFYVCGYKGANPYDAGLFYCPYVPLQMVRAVGENSFQPKIGFKTRY
;
A
#
# COMPACT_ATOMS: atom_id res chain seq x y z
N ILE A 1 13.01 -3.84 -20.00
CA ILE A 1 13.45 -4.26 -18.67
C ILE A 1 13.81 -3.05 -17.81
N LEU A 2 14.72 -2.18 -18.25
CA LEU A 2 15.16 -1.02 -17.45
C LEU A 2 14.03 -0.04 -17.14
N SER A 3 13.12 0.23 -18.07
CA SER A 3 11.96 1.11 -17.84
C SER A 3 11.02 0.54 -16.78
N SER A 4 10.78 -0.75 -16.78
CA SER A 4 9.96 -1.43 -15.78
C SER A 4 10.60 -1.33 -14.39
N GLU A 5 11.90 -1.51 -14.29
CA GLU A 5 12.63 -1.37 -13.02
C GLU A 5 12.58 0.06 -12.47
N ILE A 6 12.67 1.07 -13.33
CA ILE A 6 12.56 2.47 -12.91
C ILE A 6 11.15 2.78 -12.41
N LEU A 7 10.12 2.31 -13.08
CA LEU A 7 8.73 2.45 -12.62
C LEU A 7 8.51 1.74 -11.28
N ALA A 8 9.06 0.55 -11.12
CA ALA A 8 9.02 -0.18 -9.86
C ALA A 8 9.67 0.61 -8.71
N GLU A 9 10.83 1.23 -8.97
CA GLU A 9 11.51 2.04 -7.97
C GLU A 9 10.71 3.30 -7.60
N ILE A 10 10.06 3.94 -8.55
CA ILE A 10 9.16 5.07 -8.30
C ILE A 10 7.98 4.63 -7.41
N ASN A 11 7.37 3.50 -7.73
CA ASN A 11 6.27 2.95 -6.94
C ASN A 11 6.71 2.61 -5.51
N ARG A 12 7.88 2.00 -5.36
CA ARG A 12 8.47 1.72 -4.05
C ARG A 12 8.67 2.99 -3.23
N GLU A 13 9.20 4.03 -3.83
CA GLU A 13 9.42 5.31 -3.17
C GLU A 13 8.10 5.97 -2.75
N VAL A 14 7.08 5.94 -3.59
CA VAL A 14 5.75 6.46 -3.27
C VAL A 14 5.13 5.69 -2.12
N VAL A 15 5.17 4.37 -2.13
CA VAL A 15 4.63 3.54 -1.05
C VAL A 15 5.37 3.81 0.27
N ARG A 16 6.69 3.93 0.21
CA ARG A 16 7.49 4.29 1.39
C ARG A 16 7.13 5.68 1.93
N THR A 17 6.91 6.64 1.07
CA THR A 17 6.48 8.00 1.46
C THR A 17 5.12 7.94 2.16
N ILE A 18 4.16 7.19 1.62
CA ILE A 18 2.86 6.99 2.26
C ILE A 18 3.04 6.37 3.65
N TYR A 19 3.83 5.31 3.75
CA TYR A 19 4.07 4.61 5.01
C TYR A 19 4.73 5.50 6.07
N THR A 20 5.70 6.32 5.69
CA THR A 20 6.44 7.17 6.63
C THR A 20 5.70 8.43 7.04
N THR A 21 4.84 8.97 6.16
CA THR A 21 4.12 10.23 6.42
C THR A 21 2.72 10.02 6.97
N ALA A 22 2.18 8.79 6.92
CA ALA A 22 0.87 8.48 7.44
C ALA A 22 0.77 8.80 8.94
N GLN A 23 -0.34 9.41 9.33
CA GLN A 23 -0.63 9.65 10.74
C GLN A 23 -0.95 8.34 11.44
N LYS A 24 -0.66 8.28 12.74
CA LYS A 24 -1.10 7.17 13.57
C LYS A 24 -2.62 7.04 13.54
N GLY A 25 -3.08 5.80 13.45
CA GLY A 25 -4.50 5.50 13.36
C GLY A 25 -5.26 5.74 14.65
N ALA A 26 -6.39 5.05 14.82
CA ALA A 26 -7.19 5.17 16.02
C ALA A 26 -6.39 4.75 17.26
N GLU A 27 -6.24 5.67 18.18
CA GLU A 27 -5.46 5.48 19.42
C GLU A 27 -6.29 4.83 20.54
N VAL A 28 -7.56 4.55 20.28
CA VAL A 28 -8.50 4.00 21.26
C VAL A 28 -8.41 2.48 21.28
N ASN A 29 -8.34 1.91 22.48
CA ASN A 29 -8.25 0.46 22.74
C ASN A 29 -7.00 -0.24 22.17
N VAL A 30 -5.92 0.47 22.08
CA VAL A 30 -4.59 -0.08 21.82
C VAL A 30 -3.66 0.30 22.96
N THR A 31 -2.75 -0.58 23.32
CA THR A 31 -1.78 -0.34 24.42
C THR A 31 -0.78 0.74 24.02
N ASP A 32 -0.27 0.65 22.80
CA ASP A 32 0.66 1.62 22.22
C ASP A 32 0.00 2.34 21.04
N PRO A 33 -0.07 3.67 21.03
CA PRO A 33 -0.63 4.41 19.90
C PRO A 33 0.10 4.10 18.60
N GLY A 34 -0.66 3.72 17.57
CA GLY A 34 -0.15 3.37 16.25
C GLY A 34 0.40 1.95 16.12
N LYS A 35 0.31 1.12 17.15
CA LYS A 35 0.62 -0.31 17.10
C LYS A 35 -0.60 -1.12 17.46
N PHE A 36 -0.83 -2.18 16.71
CA PHE A 36 -1.81 -3.20 17.04
C PHE A 36 -1.09 -4.51 17.36
N ASP A 37 -1.16 -4.92 18.61
CA ASP A 37 -0.58 -6.17 19.08
C ASP A 37 -1.67 -7.24 19.15
N LEU A 38 -1.51 -8.32 18.42
CA LEU A 38 -2.48 -9.42 18.39
C LEU A 38 -2.64 -10.10 19.75
N ASP A 39 -1.63 -10.08 20.58
CA ASP A 39 -1.67 -10.75 21.89
C ASP A 39 -2.32 -9.89 22.96
N THR A 40 -2.10 -8.59 22.95
CA THR A 40 -2.59 -7.67 24.01
C THR A 40 -3.85 -6.91 23.61
N ASP A 41 -3.98 -6.53 22.33
CA ASP A 41 -5.06 -5.66 21.86
C ASP A 41 -6.23 -6.45 21.23
N SER A 42 -6.07 -7.73 21.03
CA SER A 42 -7.08 -8.61 20.46
C SER A 42 -7.51 -9.69 21.43
N ASN A 43 -8.79 -9.77 21.69
CA ASN A 43 -9.38 -10.82 22.52
C ASN A 43 -9.67 -12.05 21.67
N GLY A 44 -9.24 -13.21 22.15
CA GLY A 44 -9.53 -14.49 21.50
C GLY A 44 -8.55 -15.58 21.90
N ARG A 45 -9.00 -16.82 21.86
CA ARG A 45 -8.16 -17.99 22.12
C ARG A 45 -7.45 -18.49 20.86
N TRP A 46 -8.10 -18.31 19.71
CA TRP A 46 -7.63 -18.82 18.42
C TRP A 46 -7.04 -17.70 17.59
N SER A 47 -6.04 -18.02 16.79
CA SER A 47 -5.41 -17.05 15.89
C SER A 47 -6.41 -16.36 14.95
N VAL A 48 -7.40 -17.10 14.48
CA VAL A 48 -8.46 -16.55 13.61
C VAL A 48 -9.28 -15.48 14.32
N GLU A 49 -9.61 -15.67 15.59
CA GLU A 49 -10.34 -14.68 16.39
C GLU A 49 -9.51 -13.40 16.59
N LYS A 50 -8.21 -13.56 16.83
CA LYS A 50 -7.28 -12.43 16.94
C LYS A 50 -7.20 -11.64 15.63
N PHE A 51 -7.15 -12.31 14.50
CA PHE A 51 -7.15 -11.65 13.18
C PHE A 51 -8.46 -10.92 12.88
N LYS A 52 -9.60 -11.41 13.37
CA LYS A 52 -10.86 -10.66 13.32
C LYS A 52 -10.82 -9.37 14.13
N GLY A 53 -10.09 -9.36 15.24
CA GLY A 53 -9.81 -8.14 16.00
C GLY A 53 -9.04 -7.10 15.18
N LEU A 54 -8.10 -7.54 14.35
CA LEU A 54 -7.40 -6.67 13.42
C LEU A 54 -8.35 -6.02 12.40
N LEU A 55 -9.32 -6.74 11.88
CA LEU A 55 -10.34 -6.19 10.98
C LEU A 55 -11.13 -5.05 11.62
N PHE A 56 -11.51 -5.23 12.86
CA PHE A 56 -12.20 -4.18 13.61
C PHE A 56 -11.34 -2.94 13.82
N GLN A 57 -10.05 -3.12 14.06
CA GLN A 57 -9.12 -2.00 14.18
C GLN A 57 -8.96 -1.23 12.85
N ILE A 58 -8.88 -1.94 11.74
CA ILE A 58 -8.85 -1.32 10.40
C ILE A 58 -10.12 -0.49 10.16
N GLU A 59 -11.26 -1.02 10.55
CA GLU A 59 -12.54 -0.31 10.43
C GLU A 59 -12.57 0.96 11.29
N ARG A 60 -12.01 0.92 12.49
CA ARG A 60 -11.86 2.12 13.34
C ARG A 60 -10.96 3.17 12.70
N ASP A 61 -9.85 2.77 12.11
CA ASP A 61 -8.94 3.69 11.42
C ASP A 61 -9.63 4.37 10.23
N ALA A 62 -10.42 3.62 9.48
CA ALA A 62 -11.22 4.16 8.39
C ALA A 62 -12.26 5.17 8.90
N ASN A 63 -12.94 4.86 10.00
CA ASN A 63 -13.89 5.78 10.63
C ASN A 63 -13.22 7.05 11.14
N ALA A 64 -12.01 6.95 11.67
CA ALA A 64 -11.25 8.11 12.13
C ALA A 64 -10.95 9.08 10.98
N ILE A 65 -10.63 8.57 9.78
CA ILE A 65 -10.46 9.38 8.58
C ILE A 65 -11.76 10.13 8.26
N GLY A 66 -12.89 9.43 8.25
CA GLY A 66 -14.19 10.05 7.98
C GLY A 66 -14.58 11.11 9.00
N GLN A 67 -14.29 10.89 10.27
CA GLN A 67 -14.60 11.82 11.35
C GLN A 67 -13.72 13.08 11.29
N LYS A 68 -12.43 12.93 10.97
CA LYS A 68 -11.49 14.06 10.89
C LYS A 68 -11.69 14.89 9.63
N THR A 69 -11.92 14.27 8.49
CA THR A 69 -12.00 14.96 7.20
C THR A 69 -13.40 15.35 6.81
N ARG A 70 -14.45 14.66 7.29
CA ARG A 70 -15.85 14.83 6.90
C ARG A 70 -16.10 14.69 5.39
N ARG A 71 -15.17 14.10 4.66
CA ARG A 71 -15.26 13.87 3.22
C ARG A 71 -15.72 12.47 2.88
N GLY A 72 -15.28 11.51 3.65
CA GLY A 72 -15.63 10.11 3.45
C GLY A 72 -14.76 9.21 4.30
N LYS A 73 -15.22 7.99 4.44
CA LYS A 73 -14.56 6.94 5.19
C LYS A 73 -13.46 6.32 4.34
N GLY A 74 -12.37 5.87 4.94
CA GLY A 74 -11.29 5.18 4.24
C GLY A 74 -11.80 4.03 3.37
N ASN A 75 -11.25 3.89 2.17
CA ASN A 75 -11.65 2.89 1.19
C ASN A 75 -10.48 2.14 0.54
N ILE A 76 -9.26 2.48 0.88
CA ILE A 76 -8.04 1.85 0.37
C ILE A 76 -7.20 1.39 1.54
N ILE A 77 -6.64 0.18 1.42
CA ILE A 77 -5.67 -0.36 2.38
C ILE A 77 -4.41 -0.75 1.61
N ILE A 78 -3.26 -0.28 2.08
CA ILE A 78 -1.95 -0.73 1.64
C ILE A 78 -1.32 -1.45 2.83
N CYS A 79 -0.91 -2.69 2.64
CA CYS A 79 -0.39 -3.51 3.72
C CYS A 79 0.81 -4.34 3.27
N SER A 80 1.56 -4.87 4.23
CA SER A 80 2.60 -5.86 3.96
C SER A 80 2.00 -7.23 3.62
N ALA A 81 2.80 -8.11 3.05
CA ALA A 81 2.37 -9.43 2.64
C ALA A 81 1.80 -10.27 3.80
N ASP A 82 2.41 -10.20 4.98
CA ASP A 82 1.95 -10.94 6.16
C ASP A 82 0.60 -10.45 6.65
N VAL A 83 0.36 -9.14 6.62
CA VAL A 83 -0.95 -8.56 6.98
C VAL A 83 -2.02 -9.00 5.99
N ALA A 84 -1.72 -9.04 4.70
CA ALA A 84 -2.63 -9.53 3.68
C ALA A 84 -2.97 -11.01 3.89
N SER A 85 -2.00 -11.83 4.25
CA SER A 85 -2.21 -13.24 4.60
C SER A 85 -3.08 -13.40 5.85
N ALA A 86 -2.88 -12.56 6.86
CA ALA A 86 -3.72 -12.54 8.05
C ALA A 86 -5.17 -12.16 7.73
N LEU A 87 -5.39 -11.18 6.87
CA LEU A 87 -6.73 -10.79 6.42
C LEU A 87 -7.41 -11.91 5.62
N ASN A 88 -6.67 -12.60 4.77
CA ASN A 88 -7.20 -13.76 4.05
C ASN A 88 -7.56 -14.91 4.99
N MET A 89 -6.73 -15.19 5.98
CA MET A 89 -6.99 -16.20 7.00
C MET A 89 -8.23 -15.88 7.85
N ALA A 90 -8.50 -14.61 8.08
CA ALA A 90 -9.73 -14.17 8.74
C ALA A 90 -11.00 -14.42 7.90
N GLY A 91 -10.87 -14.79 6.64
CA GLY A 91 -11.97 -15.15 5.76
C GLY A 91 -12.79 -13.97 5.21
N MET A 92 -12.32 -12.73 5.40
CA MET A 92 -13.03 -11.52 4.97
C MET A 92 -12.46 -10.90 3.69
N LEU A 93 -11.29 -11.33 3.25
CA LEU A 93 -10.68 -10.87 2.01
C LEU A 93 -11.26 -11.67 0.83
N ASP A 94 -11.98 -10.98 -0.04
CA ASP A 94 -12.46 -11.56 -1.28
C ASP A 94 -11.38 -11.40 -2.36
N VAL A 95 -10.71 -12.49 -2.66
CA VAL A 95 -9.71 -12.56 -3.73
C VAL A 95 -10.45 -12.76 -5.04
N GLY A 96 -10.54 -11.71 -5.84
CA GLY A 96 -11.18 -11.79 -7.17
C GLY A 96 -10.60 -12.89 -8.04
N GLY A 97 -11.43 -13.53 -8.86
CA GLY A 97 -11.13 -14.75 -9.62
C GLY A 97 -9.95 -14.71 -10.61
N GLY A 98 -9.22 -13.59 -10.70
CA GLY A 98 -7.98 -13.47 -11.48
C GLY A 98 -6.70 -13.49 -10.64
N THR A 99 -6.82 -13.40 -9.33
CA THR A 99 -5.69 -13.43 -8.41
C THR A 99 -5.76 -14.72 -7.59
N GLN A 100 -5.33 -15.80 -8.17
CA GLN A 100 -5.22 -17.05 -7.41
C GLN A 100 -4.11 -16.93 -6.37
N GLY A 101 -4.51 -16.73 -5.12
CA GLY A 101 -3.78 -17.14 -3.92
C GLY A 101 -2.32 -16.71 -3.78
N GLY A 102 -1.84 -15.73 -4.48
CA GLY A 102 -0.44 -15.35 -4.45
C GLY A 102 -0.20 -13.87 -4.72
N LEU A 103 1.00 -13.45 -4.43
CA LEU A 103 1.56 -12.18 -4.83
C LEU A 103 1.72 -12.16 -6.37
N ASN A 104 0.62 -11.95 -7.10
CA ASN A 104 0.71 -11.63 -8.52
C ASN A 104 1.16 -10.18 -8.66
N VAL A 105 2.40 -10.00 -9.03
CA VAL A 105 3.01 -8.70 -9.29
C VAL A 105 2.94 -8.44 -10.78
N ASP A 106 2.29 -7.36 -11.20
CA ASP A 106 2.27 -6.95 -12.60
C ASP A 106 3.60 -6.27 -13.01
N ASP A 107 3.73 -5.88 -14.27
CA ASP A 107 4.94 -5.25 -14.80
C ASP A 107 5.31 -3.93 -14.09
N THR A 108 4.35 -3.28 -13.44
CA THR A 108 4.57 -2.07 -12.64
C THR A 108 4.82 -2.39 -11.16
N GLN A 109 4.87 -3.68 -10.81
CA GLN A 109 5.03 -4.18 -9.45
C GLN A 109 3.96 -3.65 -8.48
N THR A 110 2.77 -3.37 -8.97
CA THR A 110 1.61 -3.15 -8.13
C THR A 110 0.90 -4.48 -7.88
N THR A 111 0.50 -4.72 -6.66
CA THR A 111 -0.17 -5.96 -6.29
C THR A 111 -1.53 -5.66 -5.71
N PHE A 112 -2.57 -6.00 -6.44
CA PHE A 112 -3.94 -5.93 -5.96
C PHE A 112 -4.32 -7.29 -5.37
N ALA A 113 -4.53 -7.34 -4.05
CA ALA A 113 -4.85 -8.60 -3.38
C ALA A 113 -6.33 -8.95 -3.41
N GLY A 114 -7.21 -7.97 -3.51
CA GLY A 114 -8.65 -8.19 -3.50
C GLY A 114 -9.43 -7.09 -2.78
N THR A 115 -10.67 -7.38 -2.44
CA THR A 115 -11.55 -6.47 -1.74
C THR A 115 -11.95 -7.03 -0.38
N MET A 116 -12.06 -6.17 0.61
CA MET A 116 -12.56 -6.48 1.92
C MET A 116 -13.77 -5.58 2.20
N GLY A 117 -14.97 -6.08 1.88
CA GLY A 117 -16.15 -5.24 1.86
C GLY A 117 -16.00 -4.10 0.85
N ARG A 118 -15.92 -2.86 1.32
CA ARG A 118 -15.69 -1.67 0.49
C ARG A 118 -14.21 -1.30 0.32
N PHE A 119 -13.32 -1.93 1.06
CA PHE A 119 -11.88 -1.65 0.98
C PHE A 119 -11.25 -2.37 -0.19
N LYS A 120 -10.42 -1.65 -0.95
CA LYS A 120 -9.51 -2.24 -1.91
C LYS A 120 -8.17 -2.47 -1.20
N VAL A 121 -7.70 -3.70 -1.20
CA VAL A 121 -6.48 -4.10 -0.51
C VAL A 121 -5.36 -4.23 -1.52
N TYR A 122 -4.28 -3.50 -1.29
CA TYR A 122 -3.05 -3.57 -2.06
C TYR A 122 -1.93 -4.09 -1.18
N VAL A 123 -1.16 -5.02 -1.70
CA VAL A 123 -0.02 -5.60 -1.00
C VAL A 123 1.26 -4.92 -1.47
N ASP A 124 2.09 -4.51 -0.53
CA ASP A 124 3.43 -4.02 -0.81
C ASP A 124 4.38 -5.20 -1.02
N PRO A 125 4.93 -5.40 -2.23
CA PRO A 125 5.86 -6.48 -2.51
C PRO A 125 7.30 -6.18 -2.08
N TYR A 126 7.58 -4.97 -1.59
CA TYR A 126 8.94 -4.53 -1.32
C TYR A 126 9.39 -4.86 0.09
N SER A 127 10.34 -5.76 0.22
CA SER A 127 10.91 -6.14 1.52
C SER A 127 11.62 -4.99 2.24
N ASN A 128 12.17 -4.05 1.50
CA ASN A 128 12.89 -2.90 2.05
C ASN A 128 11.98 -1.89 2.76
N ASN A 129 10.69 -1.92 2.51
CA ASN A 129 9.73 -1.06 3.20
C ASN A 129 9.28 -1.65 4.54
N VAL A 130 9.56 -2.91 4.79
CA VAL A 130 9.22 -3.59 6.04
C VAL A 130 10.35 -3.40 7.04
N SER A 131 10.07 -2.74 8.16
CA SER A 131 10.95 -2.71 9.33
C SER A 131 10.72 -3.97 10.18
N ALA A 132 11.14 -3.96 11.44
CA ALA A 132 10.95 -5.08 12.36
C ALA A 132 9.47 -5.50 12.54
N ASN A 133 8.53 -4.59 12.28
CA ASN A 133 7.09 -4.83 12.41
C ASN A 133 6.39 -4.71 11.06
N GLN A 134 5.39 -5.55 10.85
CA GLN A 134 4.51 -5.45 9.68
C GLN A 134 3.65 -4.19 9.75
N PHE A 135 3.19 -3.68 8.61
CA PHE A 135 2.42 -2.45 8.56
C PHE A 135 1.15 -2.59 7.71
N TYR A 136 0.20 -1.74 8.00
CA TYR A 136 -0.89 -1.42 7.09
C TYR A 136 -1.18 0.09 7.16
N VAL A 137 -1.64 0.64 6.06
CA VAL A 137 -2.04 2.04 5.95
C VAL A 137 -3.44 2.09 5.35
N CYS A 138 -4.34 2.77 6.02
CA CYS A 138 -5.69 3.01 5.53
C CYS A 138 -5.76 4.41 4.91
N GLY A 139 -6.33 4.51 3.73
CA GLY A 139 -6.47 5.75 3.00
C GLY A 139 -7.86 5.95 2.44
N TYR A 140 -8.14 7.19 2.05
CA TYR A 140 -9.36 7.58 1.36
C TYR A 140 -9.05 8.13 -0.02
N LYS A 141 -9.76 7.63 -1.01
CA LYS A 141 -9.77 8.17 -2.36
C LYS A 141 -11.20 8.43 -2.80
N GLY A 142 -11.54 9.72 -2.92
CA GLY A 142 -12.85 10.14 -3.42
C GLY A 142 -12.82 10.50 -4.91
N ALA A 143 -13.98 10.88 -5.42
CA ALA A 143 -14.15 11.35 -6.79
C ALA A 143 -13.72 12.82 -6.98
N ASN A 144 -13.60 13.58 -5.90
CA ASN A 144 -13.26 15.00 -5.96
C ASN A 144 -11.74 15.19 -6.13
N PRO A 145 -11.27 15.84 -7.21
CA PRO A 145 -9.84 16.07 -7.42
C PRO A 145 -9.22 17.10 -6.47
N TYR A 146 -10.02 17.84 -5.72
CA TYR A 146 -9.54 18.87 -4.79
C TYR A 146 -9.40 18.37 -3.35
N ASP A 147 -9.62 17.09 -3.10
CA ASP A 147 -9.40 16.51 -1.78
C ASP A 147 -7.91 16.52 -1.42
N ALA A 148 -7.61 16.80 -0.15
CA ALA A 148 -6.24 16.72 0.34
C ALA A 148 -5.68 15.30 0.26
N GLY A 149 -4.41 15.16 -0.09
CA GLY A 149 -3.79 13.87 -0.20
C GLY A 149 -2.42 13.92 -0.86
N LEU A 150 -1.95 12.76 -1.26
CA LEU A 150 -0.73 12.61 -2.03
C LEU A 150 -1.06 12.73 -3.53
N PHE A 151 -0.36 13.64 -4.20
CA PHE A 151 -0.50 13.86 -5.63
C PHE A 151 0.81 13.53 -6.34
N TYR A 152 0.73 12.74 -7.39
CA TYR A 152 1.84 12.46 -8.28
C TYR A 152 1.73 13.37 -9.51
N CYS A 153 2.62 14.36 -9.58
CA CYS A 153 2.65 15.35 -10.67
C CYS A 153 4.04 15.35 -11.32
N PRO A 154 4.34 14.43 -12.23
CA PRO A 154 5.66 14.35 -12.83
C PRO A 154 5.89 15.57 -13.73
N TYR A 155 7.01 16.26 -13.50
CA TYR A 155 7.45 17.37 -14.36
C TYR A 155 7.93 16.85 -15.71
N VAL A 156 8.70 15.77 -15.70
CA VAL A 156 9.16 15.06 -16.90
C VAL A 156 8.74 13.60 -16.74
N PRO A 157 7.86 13.08 -17.62
CA PRO A 157 7.52 11.66 -17.61
C PRO A 157 8.75 10.79 -17.95
N LEU A 158 8.67 9.51 -17.70
CA LEU A 158 9.75 8.59 -18.06
C LEU A 158 9.96 8.60 -19.57
N GLN A 159 11.12 9.05 -19.99
CA GLN A 159 11.52 9.19 -21.40
C GLN A 159 12.77 8.37 -21.67
N MET A 160 12.80 7.74 -22.83
CA MET A 160 13.99 7.07 -23.36
C MET A 160 14.65 7.95 -24.42
N VAL A 161 15.95 8.13 -24.31
CA VAL A 161 16.77 8.85 -25.29
C VAL A 161 17.81 7.91 -25.86
N ARG A 162 17.92 7.89 -27.18
CA ARG A 162 18.95 7.17 -27.91
C ARG A 162 19.95 8.15 -28.46
N ALA A 163 21.21 7.83 -28.33
CA ALA A 163 22.33 8.60 -28.90
C ALA A 163 23.43 7.66 -29.39
N VAL A 164 24.23 8.14 -30.33
CA VAL A 164 25.40 7.43 -30.78
C VAL A 164 26.61 8.13 -30.20
N GLY A 165 27.57 7.37 -29.66
CA GLY A 165 28.79 7.91 -29.08
C GLY A 165 29.72 8.52 -30.16
N GLU A 166 30.20 9.73 -29.92
CA GLU A 166 31.02 10.46 -30.88
C GLU A 166 32.32 9.72 -31.26
N ASN A 167 32.98 9.09 -30.31
CA ASN A 167 34.30 8.48 -30.51
C ASN A 167 34.24 6.97 -30.74
N SER A 168 33.18 6.28 -30.31
CA SER A 168 33.11 4.83 -30.41
C SER A 168 32.03 4.31 -31.35
N PHE A 169 31.17 5.19 -31.86
CA PHE A 169 29.98 4.85 -32.66
C PHE A 169 29.05 3.81 -32.00
N GLN A 170 29.21 3.62 -30.70
CA GLN A 170 28.36 2.68 -29.96
C GLN A 170 27.02 3.34 -29.57
N PRO A 171 25.92 2.59 -29.64
CA PRO A 171 24.63 3.11 -29.23
C PRO A 171 24.63 3.33 -27.72
N LYS A 172 24.14 4.49 -27.30
CA LYS A 172 23.88 4.84 -25.90
C LYS A 172 22.39 5.02 -25.69
N ILE A 173 21.86 4.41 -24.66
CA ILE A 173 20.45 4.52 -24.27
C ILE A 173 20.40 5.10 -22.87
N GLY A 174 19.66 6.18 -22.70
CA GLY A 174 19.42 6.82 -21.40
C GLY A 174 17.93 6.89 -21.08
N PHE A 175 17.59 6.73 -19.83
CA PHE A 175 16.25 6.97 -19.30
C PHE A 175 16.31 8.16 -18.38
N LYS A 176 15.28 9.02 -18.45
CA LYS A 176 15.17 10.23 -17.67
C LYS A 176 13.75 10.40 -17.17
N THR A 177 13.62 10.75 -15.91
CA THR A 177 12.37 11.16 -15.30
C THR A 177 12.63 12.22 -14.22
N ARG A 178 11.65 13.08 -13.96
CA ARG A 178 11.67 14.05 -12.85
C ARG A 178 10.26 14.14 -12.25
N TYR A 179 10.15 13.93 -10.95
CA TYR A 179 8.90 13.99 -10.19
C TYR A 179 9.11 14.58 -8.80
#